data_8ca59967cde0869215b2cb09830bd504
#
_entry.id   8ca59967cde0869215b2cb09830bd504
#
_cell.length_a   1.000
_cell.length_b   1.000
_cell.length_c   1.000
_cell.angle_alpha   90.00
_cell.angle_beta   90.00
_cell.angle_gamma   90.00
#
_symmetry.space_group_name_H-M   'P 1'
#
loop_
_entity.id
_entity.type
_entity.pdbx_description
1 polymer ?
#
loop_
_entity_poly.entity_id
_entity_poly.type
_entity_poly.pdbx_seq_one_letter_code
_entity_poly.pdbx_strand_id
1 'polypeptide(L)'
;VAVTLPGLTEIQVENFQKAFEIIGFPHEKYMLLDYGESFYYYVLSQKRETWNRSVGWYAFTPENVSFRKMTMNGATKPVTVKLEEAVETELPAEGQERDSEFGKFVQKTLGRDLFSSIQITGDGFSQDWAEQSVRLLCYQKRKVFYGNNLFAKGACAAGKEKTENKALKGYRFLSDSLVMADVGMEMRVMGSPTYYPLIEAGNNWYDSKASCEFILDDTEELVFIVSTYHRPEKRRVGM
;
A
#
# COMPACT_ATOMS: atom_id res chain seq x y z
N VAL A 1 -11.55 13.29 6.79
CA VAL A 1 -11.05 12.37 7.84
C VAL A 1 -10.34 11.20 7.15
N ALA A 2 -9.20 10.76 7.68
CA ALA A 2 -8.54 9.54 7.23
C ALA A 2 -8.42 8.58 8.42
N VAL A 3 -8.95 7.37 8.26
CA VAL A 3 -8.89 6.31 9.26
C VAL A 3 -7.91 5.25 8.78
N THR A 4 -7.00 4.80 9.64
CA THR A 4 -6.03 3.77 9.30
C THR A 4 -6.17 2.55 10.20
N LEU A 5 -6.12 1.36 9.61
CA LEU A 5 -6.38 0.06 10.22
C LEU A 5 -5.26 -0.94 9.85
N PRO A 6 -5.03 -1.99 10.65
CA PRO A 6 -4.05 -3.02 10.28
C PRO A 6 -4.32 -3.68 8.93
N GLY A 7 -5.59 -3.82 8.57
CA GLY A 7 -6.07 -4.31 7.28
C GLY A 7 -7.49 -3.84 7.06
N LEU A 8 -8.00 -3.97 5.83
CA LEU A 8 -9.35 -3.60 5.44
C LEU A 8 -10.12 -4.84 5.00
N THR A 9 -11.01 -5.32 5.86
CA THR A 9 -11.99 -6.35 5.50
C THR A 9 -13.33 -5.72 5.09
N GLU A 10 -14.14 -6.45 4.32
CA GLU A 10 -15.45 -5.99 3.89
C GLU A 10 -16.31 -5.55 5.08
N ILE A 11 -16.37 -6.36 6.16
CA ILE A 11 -17.12 -6.06 7.38
C ILE A 11 -16.63 -4.76 8.04
N GLN A 12 -15.33 -4.55 8.10
CA GLN A 12 -14.76 -3.31 8.67
C GLN A 12 -15.16 -2.09 7.85
N VAL A 13 -15.01 -2.19 6.52
CA VAL A 13 -15.41 -1.11 5.60
C VAL A 13 -16.89 -0.78 5.77
N GLU A 14 -17.77 -1.76 5.71
CA GLU A 14 -19.21 -1.55 5.91
C GLU A 14 -19.53 -0.92 7.26
N ASN A 15 -18.91 -1.38 8.34
CA ASN A 15 -19.14 -0.83 9.68
C ASN A 15 -18.72 0.64 9.77
N PHE A 16 -17.57 1.01 9.19
CA PHE A 16 -17.15 2.41 9.13
C PHE A 16 -18.06 3.25 8.25
N GLN A 17 -18.48 2.74 7.09
CA GLN A 17 -19.43 3.43 6.20
C GLN A 17 -20.74 3.70 6.91
N LYS A 18 -21.33 2.70 7.58
CA LYS A 18 -22.55 2.85 8.40
C LYS A 18 -22.36 3.84 9.55
N ALA A 19 -21.21 3.79 10.24
CA ALA A 19 -20.92 4.71 11.32
C ALA A 19 -20.84 6.16 10.83
N PHE A 20 -20.17 6.40 9.71
CA PHE A 20 -20.10 7.73 9.11
C PHE A 20 -21.45 8.23 8.60
N GLU A 21 -22.28 7.35 8.04
CA GLU A 21 -23.64 7.67 7.62
C GLU A 21 -24.50 8.09 8.81
N ILE A 22 -24.47 7.34 9.92
CA ILE A 22 -25.24 7.66 11.15
C ILE A 22 -24.90 9.04 11.70
N ILE A 23 -23.63 9.44 11.66
CA ILE A 23 -23.20 10.76 12.13
C ILE A 23 -23.33 11.85 11.05
N GLY A 24 -23.91 11.53 9.88
CA GLY A 24 -24.10 12.47 8.77
C GLY A 24 -22.81 12.94 8.11
N PHE A 25 -21.76 12.11 8.13
CA PHE A 25 -20.49 12.45 7.54
C PHE A 25 -20.43 11.96 6.09
N PRO A 26 -20.36 12.85 5.08
CA PRO A 26 -20.47 12.45 3.69
C PRO A 26 -19.27 11.64 3.22
N HIS A 27 -19.52 10.68 2.33
CA HIS A 27 -18.55 9.71 1.81
C HIS A 27 -17.27 10.37 1.23
N GLU A 28 -17.42 11.51 0.57
CA GLU A 28 -16.30 12.23 -0.07
C GLU A 28 -15.35 12.86 0.95
N LYS A 29 -15.76 12.96 2.22
CA LYS A 29 -14.99 13.61 3.30
C LYS A 29 -14.21 12.64 4.17
N TYR A 30 -14.31 11.34 3.94
CA TYR A 30 -13.48 10.36 4.63
C TYR A 30 -12.77 9.41 3.67
N MET A 31 -11.81 8.69 4.18
CA MET A 31 -11.12 7.59 3.52
C MET A 31 -10.67 6.56 4.56
N LEU A 32 -10.68 5.31 4.17
CA LEU A 32 -10.18 4.20 4.96
C LEU A 32 -8.88 3.72 4.31
N LEU A 33 -7.87 3.49 5.12
CA LEU A 33 -6.54 3.08 4.68
C LEU A 33 -6.09 1.87 5.49
N ASP A 34 -5.42 0.94 4.86
CA ASP A 34 -4.65 -0.04 5.62
C ASP A 34 -3.30 0.52 6.07
N TYR A 35 -2.60 -0.21 6.94
CA TYR A 35 -1.28 0.18 7.41
C TYR A 35 -0.24 0.23 6.28
N GLY A 36 -0.37 -0.60 5.24
CA GLY A 36 0.51 -0.58 4.08
C GLY A 36 0.36 0.70 3.26
N GLU A 37 -0.89 1.11 3.01
CA GLU A 37 -1.19 2.36 2.32
C GLU A 37 -0.76 3.58 3.16
N SER A 38 -1.03 3.56 4.47
CA SER A 38 -0.57 4.61 5.38
C SER A 38 0.96 4.69 5.43
N PHE A 39 1.65 3.55 5.40
CA PHE A 39 3.10 3.48 5.31
C PHE A 39 3.61 4.13 4.03
N TYR A 40 3.01 3.83 2.89
CA TYR A 40 3.34 4.45 1.61
C TYR A 40 3.25 5.98 1.67
N TYR A 41 2.11 6.51 2.11
CA TYR A 41 1.92 7.96 2.22
C TYR A 41 2.88 8.61 3.21
N TYR A 42 3.13 7.96 4.34
CA TYR A 42 4.12 8.43 5.29
C TYR A 42 5.51 8.53 4.66
N VAL A 43 6.00 7.46 4.03
CA VAL A 43 7.34 7.42 3.45
C VAL A 43 7.51 8.47 2.37
N LEU A 44 6.56 8.60 1.44
CA LEU A 44 6.66 9.55 0.34
C LEU A 44 6.48 11.01 0.80
N SER A 45 5.88 11.25 1.96
CA SER A 45 5.80 12.58 2.57
C SER A 45 7.14 13.05 3.18
N GLN A 46 8.09 12.13 3.38
CA GLN A 46 9.39 12.45 3.94
C GLN A 46 10.35 13.02 2.88
N LYS A 47 11.54 13.47 3.32
CA LYS A 47 12.59 13.94 2.41
C LYS A 47 13.01 12.84 1.45
N ARG A 48 13.17 13.17 0.18
CA ARG A 48 13.52 12.22 -0.90
C ARG A 48 14.71 11.30 -0.59
N GLU A 49 15.69 11.78 0.13
CA GLU A 49 16.86 11.02 0.53
C GLU A 49 16.57 9.80 1.42
N THR A 50 15.40 9.79 2.11
CA THR A 50 14.97 8.67 2.97
C THR A 50 14.24 7.56 2.21
N TRP A 51 13.94 7.77 0.92
CA TRP A 51 13.17 6.82 0.10
C TRP A 51 13.58 6.81 -1.39
N ASN A 52 14.78 7.28 -1.72
CA ASN A 52 15.30 7.22 -3.09
C ASN A 52 15.73 5.81 -3.53
N ARG A 53 15.76 4.85 -2.59
CA ARG A 53 15.97 3.42 -2.78
C ARG A 53 14.87 2.68 -2.02
N SER A 54 15.02 1.36 -1.85
CA SER A 54 14.08 0.58 -1.04
C SER A 54 13.96 1.12 0.39
N VAL A 55 12.79 0.95 0.98
CA VAL A 55 12.51 1.26 2.39
C VAL A 55 12.07 -0.03 3.07
N GLY A 56 12.70 -0.38 4.18
CA GLY A 56 12.33 -1.53 5.00
C GLY A 56 11.38 -1.11 6.12
N TRP A 57 10.48 -2.01 6.46
CA TRP A 57 9.58 -1.84 7.58
C TRP A 57 9.57 -3.11 8.43
N TYR A 58 10.02 -2.99 9.68
CA TYR A 58 9.90 -4.02 10.70
C TYR A 58 8.73 -3.65 11.62
N ALA A 59 7.76 -4.56 11.75
CA ALA A 59 6.66 -4.43 12.69
C ALA A 59 6.78 -5.49 13.77
N PHE A 60 6.85 -5.05 15.01
CA PHE A 60 7.04 -5.90 16.19
C PHE A 60 5.74 -6.13 16.92
N THR A 61 5.57 -7.36 17.37
CA THR A 61 4.72 -7.73 18.50
C THR A 61 5.62 -8.24 19.65
N PRO A 62 5.10 -8.50 20.85
CA PRO A 62 5.90 -9.08 21.92
C PRO A 62 6.65 -10.36 21.53
N GLU A 63 6.07 -11.20 20.67
CA GLU A 63 6.55 -12.53 20.34
C GLU A 63 7.13 -12.65 18.92
N ASN A 64 6.80 -11.71 18.02
CA ASN A 64 7.12 -11.82 16.60
C ASN A 64 7.66 -10.53 16.03
N VAL A 65 8.38 -10.65 14.93
CA VAL A 65 8.71 -9.53 14.06
C VAL A 65 8.39 -9.89 12.61
N SER A 66 7.71 -8.99 11.91
CA SER A 66 7.51 -9.08 10.48
C SER A 66 8.34 -8.02 9.75
N PHE A 67 8.76 -8.35 8.54
CA PHE A 67 9.48 -7.44 7.64
C PHE A 67 8.76 -7.32 6.31
N ARG A 68 8.57 -6.09 5.86
CA ARG A 68 8.11 -5.79 4.51
C ARG A 68 9.07 -4.81 3.83
N LYS A 69 9.24 -4.97 2.54
CA LYS A 69 10.10 -4.10 1.73
C LYS A 69 9.25 -3.29 0.76
N MET A 70 9.40 -1.97 0.81
CA MET A 70 8.81 -1.07 -0.18
C MET A 70 9.82 -0.80 -1.28
N THR A 71 9.42 -1.05 -2.52
CA THR A 71 10.22 -0.87 -3.72
C THR A 71 9.54 0.08 -4.70
N MET A 72 10.33 0.70 -5.59
CA MET A 72 9.83 1.62 -6.62
C MET A 72 10.34 1.19 -7.98
N ASN A 73 9.43 1.08 -8.94
CA ASN A 73 9.76 0.81 -10.33
C ASN A 73 9.65 2.10 -11.15
N GLY A 74 10.76 2.74 -11.40
CA GLY A 74 10.84 3.96 -12.21
C GLY A 74 10.71 3.75 -13.73
N ALA A 75 10.64 2.50 -14.20
CA ALA A 75 10.41 2.20 -15.61
C ALA A 75 8.93 2.41 -16.02
N THR A 76 8.02 2.50 -15.06
CA THR A 76 6.60 2.77 -15.29
C THR A 76 6.27 4.24 -15.14
N LYS A 77 5.22 4.69 -15.84
CA LYS A 77 4.64 6.04 -15.70
C LYS A 77 3.13 5.91 -15.50
N PRO A 78 2.62 6.22 -14.30
CA PRO A 78 3.32 6.68 -13.09
C PRO A 78 4.29 5.63 -12.52
N VAL A 79 5.25 6.09 -11.71
CA VAL A 79 6.19 5.21 -10.99
C VAL A 79 5.40 4.27 -10.07
N THR A 80 5.57 2.98 -10.26
CA THR A 80 4.89 1.99 -9.44
C THR A 80 5.64 1.80 -8.13
N VAL A 81 4.91 1.91 -7.02
CA VAL A 81 5.41 1.62 -5.67
C VAL A 81 4.71 0.37 -5.16
N LYS A 82 5.48 -0.61 -4.74
CA LYS A 82 4.98 -1.88 -4.21
C LYS A 82 5.52 -2.12 -2.80
N LEU A 83 4.64 -2.57 -1.91
CA LEU A 83 5.00 -3.16 -0.64
C LEU A 83 4.98 -4.68 -0.79
N GLU A 84 6.15 -5.33 -0.64
CA GLU A 84 6.29 -6.78 -0.79
C GLU A 84 5.55 -7.51 0.34
N GLU A 85 5.26 -8.79 0.15
CA GLU A 85 4.66 -9.64 1.17
C GLU A 85 5.50 -9.67 2.44
N ALA A 86 4.83 -9.86 3.58
CA ALA A 86 5.51 -9.93 4.86
C ALA A 86 6.31 -11.23 4.98
N VAL A 87 7.55 -11.11 5.46
CA VAL A 87 8.33 -12.24 5.97
C VAL A 87 8.36 -12.11 7.48
N GLU A 88 8.07 -13.19 8.19
CA GLU A 88 7.92 -13.17 9.65
C GLU A 88 8.86 -14.17 10.33
N THR A 89 9.16 -13.90 11.59
CA THR A 89 9.85 -14.82 12.47
C THR A 89 9.44 -14.59 13.93
N GLU A 90 9.40 -15.65 14.69
CA GLU A 90 9.25 -15.59 16.15
C GLU A 90 10.54 -15.08 16.77
N LEU A 91 10.42 -14.36 17.86
CA LEU A 91 11.54 -13.89 18.66
C LEU A 91 11.44 -14.41 20.10
N PRO A 92 12.55 -14.81 20.72
CA PRO A 92 12.59 -15.08 22.14
C PRO A 92 12.05 -13.94 22.98
N ALA A 93 11.48 -14.24 24.14
CA ALA A 93 10.80 -13.23 24.96
C ALA A 93 11.73 -12.08 25.40
N GLU A 94 12.97 -12.38 25.80
CA GLU A 94 13.88 -11.37 26.35
C GLU A 94 15.37 -11.73 26.12
N GLY A 95 16.23 -10.73 26.35
CA GLY A 95 17.67 -10.89 26.53
C GLY A 95 18.51 -10.91 25.25
N GLN A 96 19.76 -11.36 25.39
CA GLN A 96 20.74 -11.40 24.29
C GLN A 96 20.33 -12.35 23.17
N GLU A 97 19.57 -13.38 23.48
CA GLU A 97 19.08 -14.33 22.48
C GLU A 97 18.10 -13.62 21.53
N ARG A 98 17.22 -12.78 22.03
CA ARG A 98 16.30 -11.96 21.22
C ARG A 98 17.03 -11.05 20.23
N ASP A 99 18.08 -10.35 20.68
CA ASP A 99 18.91 -9.50 19.81
C ASP A 99 19.66 -10.34 18.76
N SER A 100 20.20 -11.49 19.14
CA SER A 100 20.88 -12.39 18.22
C SER A 100 19.95 -12.92 17.14
N GLU A 101 18.75 -13.40 17.49
CA GLU A 101 17.77 -13.90 16.52
C GLU A 101 17.23 -12.77 15.62
N PHE A 102 16.96 -11.61 16.18
CA PHE A 102 16.60 -10.45 15.38
C PHE A 102 17.73 -10.03 14.44
N GLY A 103 18.99 -10.07 14.89
CA GLY A 103 20.16 -9.79 14.05
C GLY A 103 20.29 -10.75 12.86
N LYS A 104 20.05 -12.05 13.06
CA LYS A 104 20.00 -13.05 11.96
C LYS A 104 18.86 -12.72 10.98
N PHE A 105 17.69 -12.35 11.48
CA PHE A 105 16.55 -11.98 10.67
C PHE A 105 16.82 -10.70 9.85
N VAL A 106 17.46 -9.70 10.45
CA VAL A 106 17.92 -8.49 9.74
C VAL A 106 18.88 -8.84 8.61
N GLN A 107 19.87 -9.70 8.86
CA GLN A 107 20.81 -10.12 7.82
C GLN A 107 20.11 -10.85 6.67
N LYS A 108 19.15 -11.73 6.98
CA LYS A 108 18.36 -12.47 5.99
C LYS A 108 17.49 -11.53 5.16
N THR A 109 16.79 -10.61 5.79
CA THR A 109 15.78 -9.75 5.12
C THR A 109 16.37 -8.57 4.36
N LEU A 110 17.44 -7.98 4.85
CA LEU A 110 18.13 -6.90 4.15
C LEU A 110 19.07 -7.43 3.06
N GLY A 111 19.70 -8.57 3.26
CA GLY A 111 20.58 -9.20 2.29
C GLY A 111 21.61 -8.24 1.69
N ARG A 112 21.69 -8.21 0.36
CA ARG A 112 22.55 -7.31 -0.42
C ARG A 112 21.83 -6.08 -0.95
N ASP A 113 20.56 -5.91 -0.64
CA ASP A 113 19.73 -4.82 -1.14
C ASP A 113 20.12 -3.48 -0.53
N LEU A 114 19.93 -2.43 -1.31
CA LEU A 114 20.24 -1.07 -0.89
C LEU A 114 18.98 -0.40 -0.35
N PHE A 115 18.98 -0.08 0.92
CA PHE A 115 17.90 0.63 1.59
C PHE A 115 18.30 2.08 1.89
N SER A 116 17.38 3.02 1.66
CA SER A 116 17.52 4.41 2.09
C SER A 116 17.22 4.56 3.57
N SER A 117 16.18 3.89 4.02
CA SER A 117 15.77 3.93 5.42
C SER A 117 15.09 2.62 5.86
N ILE A 118 15.07 2.45 7.16
CA ILE A 118 14.36 1.38 7.86
C ILE A 118 13.40 2.04 8.83
N GLN A 119 12.15 1.59 8.84
CA GLN A 119 11.12 2.01 9.79
C GLN A 119 10.85 0.85 10.74
N ILE A 120 10.76 1.13 12.03
CA ILE A 120 10.45 0.15 13.07
C ILE A 120 9.19 0.61 13.78
N THR A 121 8.23 -0.29 13.95
CA THR A 121 6.96 -0.06 14.64
C THR A 121 6.63 -1.22 15.56
N GLY A 122 5.71 -1.01 16.48
CA GLY A 122 5.19 -2.04 17.38
C GLY A 122 5.82 -2.03 18.78
N ASP A 123 5.15 -2.67 19.72
CA ASP A 123 5.46 -2.58 21.13
C ASP A 123 6.53 -3.59 21.60
N GLY A 124 6.89 -4.54 20.73
CA GLY A 124 7.93 -5.53 21.03
C GLY A 124 9.36 -5.07 20.82
N PHE A 125 9.58 -3.85 20.31
CA PHE A 125 10.92 -3.32 20.06
C PHE A 125 11.37 -2.38 21.20
N SER A 126 12.61 -2.56 21.68
CA SER A 126 13.30 -1.60 22.52
C SER A 126 14.79 -1.54 22.16
N GLN A 127 15.35 -0.36 22.19
CA GLN A 127 16.79 -0.17 21.97
C GLN A 127 17.64 -0.83 23.06
N ASP A 128 17.08 -1.04 24.25
CA ASP A 128 17.80 -1.60 25.39
C ASP A 128 18.25 -3.04 25.16
N TRP A 129 17.44 -3.83 24.45
CA TRP A 129 17.81 -5.21 24.12
C TRP A 129 18.39 -5.37 22.70
N ALA A 130 18.16 -4.44 21.78
CA ALA A 130 18.44 -4.58 20.34
C ALA A 130 19.78 -3.93 19.92
N GLU A 131 20.78 -3.86 20.79
CA GLU A 131 22.01 -3.09 20.54
C GLU A 131 22.77 -3.56 19.29
N GLN A 132 22.97 -4.88 19.14
CA GLN A 132 23.67 -5.46 17.98
C GLN A 132 22.88 -5.32 16.70
N SER A 133 21.56 -5.59 16.75
CA SER A 133 20.68 -5.47 15.62
C SER A 133 20.55 -4.03 15.12
N VAL A 134 20.52 -3.05 16.04
CA VAL A 134 20.52 -1.61 15.67
C VAL A 134 21.80 -1.24 14.92
N ARG A 135 22.96 -1.75 15.35
CA ARG A 135 24.23 -1.55 14.62
C ARG A 135 24.16 -2.11 13.19
N LEU A 136 23.58 -3.31 13.03
CA LEU A 136 23.36 -3.93 11.71
C LEU A 136 22.38 -3.11 10.84
N LEU A 137 21.30 -2.63 11.43
CA LEU A 137 20.31 -1.79 10.74
C LEU A 137 20.93 -0.47 10.26
N CYS A 138 21.77 0.16 11.06
CA CYS A 138 22.46 1.42 10.73
C CYS A 138 23.66 1.23 9.77
N TYR A 139 24.05 0.01 9.47
CA TYR A 139 25.17 -0.26 8.58
C TYR A 139 24.95 0.37 7.19
N GLN A 140 26.01 0.78 6.51
CA GLN A 140 25.97 1.49 5.22
C GLN A 140 25.23 2.85 5.26
N LYS A 141 25.22 3.52 6.41
CA LYS A 141 24.58 4.84 6.61
C LYS A 141 23.07 4.84 6.37
N ARG A 142 22.41 3.70 6.55
CA ARG A 142 20.94 3.63 6.52
C ARG A 142 20.36 4.45 7.65
N LYS A 143 19.30 5.17 7.38
CA LYS A 143 18.54 5.92 8.39
C LYS A 143 17.54 4.98 9.04
N VAL A 144 17.59 4.84 10.34
CA VAL A 144 16.68 3.99 11.11
C VAL A 144 15.77 4.88 11.95
N PHE A 145 14.48 4.65 11.84
CA PHE A 145 13.45 5.41 12.57
C PHE A 145 12.57 4.43 13.34
N TYR A 146 12.24 4.81 14.57
CA TYR A 146 11.32 4.07 15.43
C TYR A 146 10.16 4.94 15.86
N GLY A 147 8.94 4.40 15.80
CA GLY A 147 7.75 5.08 16.32
C GLY A 147 6.44 4.52 15.80
N ASN A 148 5.45 4.44 16.70
CA ASN A 148 4.15 3.86 16.42
C ASN A 148 3.14 4.84 15.75
N ASN A 149 3.45 6.13 15.73
CA ASN A 149 2.57 7.15 15.12
C ASN A 149 2.74 7.30 13.59
N LEU A 150 3.55 6.45 12.99
CA LEU A 150 3.81 6.44 11.55
C LEU A 150 2.51 6.32 10.73
N PHE A 151 1.61 5.41 11.12
CA PHE A 151 0.37 5.18 10.39
C PHE A 151 -0.59 6.36 10.47
N ALA A 152 -0.72 6.98 11.64
CA ALA A 152 -1.53 8.19 11.79
C ALA A 152 -0.97 9.36 10.97
N LYS A 153 0.36 9.51 10.92
CA LYS A 153 1.02 10.51 10.06
C LYS A 153 0.81 10.20 8.57
N GLY A 154 0.86 8.92 8.21
CA GLY A 154 0.59 8.46 6.84
C GLY A 154 -0.85 8.75 6.42
N ALA A 155 -1.81 8.43 7.28
CA ALA A 155 -3.22 8.74 7.03
C ALA A 155 -3.46 10.26 6.89
N CYS A 156 -2.79 11.07 7.70
CA CYS A 156 -2.82 12.52 7.57
C CYS A 156 -2.23 12.99 6.22
N ALA A 157 -1.11 12.41 5.80
CA ALA A 157 -0.49 12.70 4.51
C ALA A 157 -1.40 12.30 3.33
N ALA A 158 -2.08 11.15 3.42
CA ALA A 158 -3.06 10.70 2.43
C ALA A 158 -4.25 11.67 2.32
N GLY A 159 -4.80 12.10 3.44
CA GLY A 159 -5.87 13.09 3.47
C GLY A 159 -5.44 14.42 2.82
N LYS A 160 -4.22 14.86 3.09
CA LYS A 160 -3.65 16.06 2.49
C LYS A 160 -3.44 15.91 0.98
N GLU A 161 -2.94 14.77 0.52
CA GLU A 161 -2.78 14.46 -0.90
C GLU A 161 -4.11 14.48 -1.65
N LYS A 162 -5.17 13.93 -1.03
CA LYS A 162 -6.53 13.91 -1.61
C LYS A 162 -7.12 15.31 -1.73
N THR A 163 -6.85 16.21 -0.78
CA THR A 163 -7.52 17.51 -0.68
C THR A 163 -6.73 18.69 -1.25
N GLU A 164 -5.42 18.69 -1.13
CA GLU A 164 -4.61 19.90 -1.36
C GLU A 164 -3.59 19.77 -2.50
N ASN A 165 -2.76 18.73 -2.51
CA ASN A 165 -1.49 18.84 -3.21
C ASN A 165 -1.31 17.99 -4.45
N LYS A 166 -1.94 16.85 -4.58
CA LYS A 166 -1.66 15.90 -5.69
C LYS A 166 -0.16 15.78 -6.05
N ALA A 167 0.72 15.92 -5.04
CA ALA A 167 2.16 15.88 -5.20
C ALA A 167 2.65 14.50 -5.62
N LEU A 168 1.87 13.46 -5.30
CA LEU A 168 2.15 12.06 -5.62
C LEU A 168 1.52 11.57 -6.93
N LYS A 169 0.98 12.45 -7.77
CA LYS A 169 0.43 12.06 -9.09
C LYS A 169 1.38 11.24 -9.96
N GLY A 170 2.69 11.43 -9.78
CA GLY A 170 3.72 10.68 -10.49
C GLY A 170 3.98 9.28 -9.92
N TYR A 171 3.29 8.88 -8.87
CA TYR A 171 3.45 7.61 -8.18
C TYR A 171 2.11 6.87 -8.09
N ARG A 172 2.16 5.54 -8.21
CA ARG A 172 1.00 4.67 -8.03
C ARG A 172 1.37 3.56 -7.06
N PHE A 173 0.67 3.50 -5.94
CA PHE A 173 0.83 2.44 -4.97
C PHE A 173 0.08 1.17 -5.40
N LEU A 174 0.68 0.02 -5.17
CA LEU A 174 0.08 -1.29 -5.40
C LEU A 174 0.12 -2.09 -4.10
N SER A 175 -1.05 -2.48 -3.61
CA SER A 175 -1.24 -3.35 -2.47
C SER A 175 -2.50 -4.19 -2.65
N ASP A 176 -2.68 -5.20 -1.82
CA ASP A 176 -3.86 -6.07 -1.85
C ASP A 176 -5.16 -5.32 -1.51
N SER A 177 -5.06 -4.13 -0.89
CA SER A 177 -6.19 -3.25 -0.58
C SER A 177 -6.63 -2.39 -1.76
N LEU A 178 -5.89 -2.42 -2.87
CA LEU A 178 -6.15 -1.60 -4.05
C LEU A 178 -6.46 -2.48 -5.25
N VAL A 179 -7.26 -1.95 -6.16
CA VAL A 179 -7.50 -2.59 -7.45
C VAL A 179 -6.19 -2.63 -8.24
N MET A 180 -5.78 -3.83 -8.65
CA MET A 180 -4.48 -4.09 -9.29
C MET A 180 -4.51 -4.01 -10.81
N ALA A 181 -5.69 -3.76 -11.42
CA ALA A 181 -5.85 -3.72 -12.86
C ALA A 181 -6.84 -2.62 -13.28
N ASP A 182 -6.55 -1.97 -14.38
CA ASP A 182 -7.55 -1.15 -15.07
C ASP A 182 -8.55 -2.08 -15.77
N VAL A 183 -9.84 -1.81 -15.63
CA VAL A 183 -10.92 -2.53 -16.31
C VAL A 183 -11.69 -1.54 -17.17
N GLY A 184 -11.86 -1.87 -18.43
CA GLY A 184 -12.66 -1.07 -19.35
C GLY A 184 -13.22 -1.94 -20.48
N MET A 185 -13.86 -1.32 -21.42
CA MET A 185 -14.43 -2.00 -22.58
C MET A 185 -14.30 -1.15 -23.86
N GLU A 186 -14.29 -1.80 -25.02
CA GLU A 186 -14.41 -1.11 -26.30
C GLU A 186 -15.90 -0.87 -26.57
N MET A 187 -16.26 0.39 -26.73
CA MET A 187 -17.62 0.83 -27.06
C MET A 187 -17.60 1.67 -28.32
N ARG A 188 -18.74 1.78 -29.02
CA ARG A 188 -18.91 2.78 -30.06
C ARG A 188 -19.53 4.05 -29.48
N VAL A 189 -18.76 5.11 -29.49
CA VAL A 189 -19.25 6.45 -29.09
C VAL A 189 -19.40 7.29 -30.36
N MET A 190 -20.62 7.70 -30.68
CA MET A 190 -20.93 8.43 -31.92
C MET A 190 -20.43 7.73 -33.18
N GLY A 191 -20.52 6.37 -33.20
CA GLY A 191 -20.10 5.55 -34.34
C GLY A 191 -18.63 5.20 -34.42
N SER A 192 -17.79 5.75 -33.55
CA SER A 192 -16.34 5.47 -33.51
C SER A 192 -15.99 4.50 -32.38
N PRO A 193 -15.13 3.48 -32.61
CA PRO A 193 -14.65 2.61 -31.55
C PRO A 193 -13.81 3.42 -30.55
N THR A 194 -14.17 3.33 -29.29
CA THR A 194 -13.54 4.10 -28.21
C THR A 194 -13.37 3.19 -27.01
N TYR A 195 -12.19 3.25 -26.36
CA TYR A 195 -11.99 2.59 -25.07
C TYR A 195 -12.71 3.38 -23.97
N TYR A 196 -13.57 2.71 -23.23
CA TYR A 196 -14.29 3.29 -22.11
C TYR A 196 -13.76 2.71 -20.79
N PRO A 197 -13.10 3.51 -19.93
CA PRO A 197 -12.61 3.05 -18.63
C PRO A 197 -13.78 2.89 -17.66
N LEU A 198 -13.82 1.76 -16.95
CA LEU A 198 -14.80 1.46 -15.92
C LEU A 198 -14.20 1.56 -14.52
N ILE A 199 -13.05 0.93 -14.32
CA ILE A 199 -12.34 0.89 -13.04
C ILE A 199 -10.88 1.18 -13.30
N GLU A 200 -10.29 2.04 -12.50
CA GLU A 200 -8.87 2.39 -12.56
C GLU A 200 -8.08 1.66 -11.48
N ALA A 201 -6.93 1.11 -11.85
CA ALA A 201 -5.99 0.53 -10.92
C ALA A 201 -5.43 1.59 -9.94
N GLY A 202 -5.22 1.19 -8.71
CA GLY A 202 -4.73 2.05 -7.64
C GLY A 202 -5.84 2.73 -6.83
N ASN A 203 -7.10 2.52 -7.18
CA ASN A 203 -8.23 2.90 -6.34
C ASN A 203 -8.52 1.84 -5.28
N ASN A 204 -9.10 2.25 -4.16
CA ASN A 204 -9.53 1.32 -3.13
C ASN A 204 -10.63 0.40 -3.67
N TRP A 205 -10.53 -0.90 -3.40
CA TRP A 205 -11.47 -1.90 -3.90
C TRP A 205 -12.93 -1.59 -3.46
N TYR A 206 -13.13 -1.04 -2.28
CA TYR A 206 -14.46 -0.75 -1.73
C TYR A 206 -15.11 0.49 -2.36
N ASP A 207 -14.33 1.37 -3.01
CA ASP A 207 -14.81 2.55 -3.75
C ASP A 207 -14.86 2.29 -5.27
N SER A 208 -14.33 1.17 -5.74
CA SER A 208 -14.20 0.84 -7.14
C SER A 208 -15.46 0.20 -7.69
N LYS A 209 -16.48 1.03 -7.94
CA LYS A 209 -17.76 0.63 -8.57
C LYS A 209 -17.96 1.43 -9.84
N ALA A 210 -18.37 0.74 -10.90
CA ALA A 210 -18.76 1.38 -12.15
C ALA A 210 -20.18 0.92 -12.54
N SER A 211 -20.98 1.86 -13.00
CA SER A 211 -22.29 1.59 -13.58
C SER A 211 -22.39 2.40 -14.88
N CYS A 212 -22.74 1.77 -15.97
CA CYS A 212 -22.99 2.43 -17.23
C CYS A 212 -24.15 1.75 -17.96
N GLU A 213 -24.89 2.54 -18.72
CA GLU A 213 -25.94 2.05 -19.61
C GLU A 213 -25.45 2.15 -21.05
N PHE A 214 -25.66 1.10 -21.82
CA PHE A 214 -25.29 1.04 -23.24
C PHE A 214 -26.27 0.17 -24.03
N ILE A 215 -26.29 0.38 -25.33
CA ILE A 215 -27.09 -0.41 -26.25
C ILE A 215 -26.20 -1.51 -26.83
N LEU A 216 -26.66 -2.74 -26.77
CA LEU A 216 -25.99 -3.88 -27.41
C LEU A 216 -26.21 -3.84 -28.90
N ASP A 217 -25.15 -4.08 -29.66
CA ASP A 217 -25.15 -4.17 -31.11
C ASP A 217 -25.04 -5.66 -31.51
N ASP A 218 -26.17 -6.32 -31.76
CA ASP A 218 -26.29 -7.72 -32.25
C ASP A 218 -25.30 -8.73 -31.59
N THR A 219 -25.00 -8.57 -30.32
CA THR A 219 -24.10 -9.44 -29.58
C THR A 219 -24.69 -9.85 -28.23
N GLU A 220 -24.47 -11.11 -27.87
CA GLU A 220 -24.81 -11.65 -26.54
C GLU A 220 -23.57 -11.67 -25.60
N GLU A 221 -22.45 -11.15 -26.07
CA GLU A 221 -21.20 -11.14 -25.30
C GLU A 221 -20.70 -9.72 -25.06
N LEU A 222 -20.26 -9.47 -23.83
CA LEU A 222 -19.50 -8.27 -23.47
C LEU A 222 -18.00 -8.58 -23.41
N VAL A 223 -17.21 -7.71 -24.01
CA VAL A 223 -15.76 -7.84 -24.02
C VAL A 223 -15.14 -6.80 -23.08
N PHE A 224 -14.65 -7.24 -21.94
CA PHE A 224 -13.87 -6.42 -21.03
C PHE A 224 -12.38 -6.52 -21.34
N ILE A 225 -11.72 -5.40 -21.26
CA ILE A 225 -10.26 -5.29 -21.34
C ILE A 225 -9.75 -5.10 -19.92
N VAL A 226 -9.03 -6.09 -19.41
CA VAL A 226 -8.37 -6.05 -18.11
C VAL A 226 -6.89 -5.80 -18.36
N SER A 227 -6.42 -4.61 -18.01
CA SER A 227 -5.02 -4.21 -18.18
C SER A 227 -4.31 -4.27 -16.84
N THR A 228 -3.56 -5.34 -16.62
CA THR A 228 -2.57 -5.37 -15.54
C THR A 228 -1.29 -4.66 -16.00
N TYR A 229 -0.40 -4.30 -15.06
CA TYR A 229 0.85 -3.60 -15.38
C TYR A 229 1.74 -4.28 -16.43
N HIS A 230 1.47 -5.54 -16.74
CA HIS A 230 2.33 -6.32 -17.62
C HIS A 230 1.73 -6.58 -19.00
N ARG A 231 0.41 -6.72 -19.12
CA ARG A 231 -0.27 -6.95 -20.42
C ARG A 231 -1.77 -6.66 -20.35
N PRO A 232 -2.35 -5.99 -21.34
CA PRO A 232 -3.81 -5.95 -21.50
C PRO A 232 -4.31 -7.34 -21.95
N GLU A 233 -5.30 -7.85 -21.25
CA GLU A 233 -5.99 -9.10 -21.60
C GLU A 233 -7.44 -8.80 -21.94
N LYS A 234 -7.94 -9.35 -23.05
CA LYS A 234 -9.36 -9.27 -23.40
C LYS A 234 -10.08 -10.45 -22.75
N ARG A 235 -11.06 -10.15 -21.90
CA ARG A 235 -11.93 -11.16 -21.28
C ARG A 235 -13.34 -11.01 -21.82
N ARG A 236 -13.94 -12.13 -22.27
CA ARG A 236 -15.31 -12.18 -22.74
C ARG A 236 -16.19 -12.71 -21.61
N VAL A 237 -17.32 -12.05 -21.42
CA VAL A 237 -18.35 -12.47 -20.46
C VAL A 237 -19.64 -12.65 -21.25
N GLY A 238 -20.18 -13.88 -21.27
CA GLY A 238 -21.53 -14.15 -21.79
C GLY A 238 -22.58 -13.58 -20.82
N MET A 239 -23.70 -13.11 -21.40
CA MET A 239 -24.86 -12.63 -20.65
C MET A 239 -25.86 -13.74 -20.43
#